data_bad142f5222582e2f1d68bd824f61271
#
_entry.id   bad142f5222582e2f1d68bd824f61271
#
_cell.length_a   1.000
_cell.length_b   1.000
_cell.length_c   1.000
_cell.angle_alpha   90.00
_cell.angle_beta   90.00
_cell.angle_gamma   90.00
#
_symmetry.space_group_name_H-M   'P 1'
#
loop_
_entity.id
_entity.type
_entity.pdbx_description
1 polymer ?
#
loop_
_entity_poly.entity_id
_entity_poly.type
_entity_poly.pdbx_seq_one_letter_code
_entity_poly.pdbx_strand_id
1 'polypeptide(L)'
;MSRSPELYQWRAEIAKHFSHLSQPMVMGLALWSLGMILVRSCSLTAIAAWWSCRLDQPFQTVRERLRDTYRDAEAKAGAHRTELDLRSCWAPWLAWVLAGWSGTQLAVALDATTLGQRFVLLVISVLYRGCAVPIVWKVLPATRKHPWKPEWLALLKTLRGSVPPTWTVLVLADRGLYAKWLFEAIQALGWHPLLRVNAGGTFRPAGWHHRYPLTHWTPTVGSRWQGRGTAFAGKKTAWTAPCWPIGVQAIASRGCS
;
A
#
# COMPACT_ATOMS: atom_id res chain seq x y z
N MET A 1 3.50 39.44 9.58
CA MET A 1 3.17 38.30 10.43
C MET A 1 2.57 37.19 9.57
N SER A 2 2.98 35.95 9.75
CA SER A 2 2.44 34.81 8.96
C SER A 2 0.94 34.66 9.32
N ARG A 3 0.05 34.71 8.32
CA ARG A 3 -1.41 34.61 8.51
C ARG A 3 -1.89 33.17 8.84
N SER A 4 -1.01 32.18 8.82
CA SER A 4 -1.31 30.79 9.21
C SER A 4 -0.04 30.09 9.70
N PRO A 5 0.32 30.25 10.97
CA PRO A 5 1.51 29.63 11.55
C PRO A 5 1.45 28.08 11.46
N GLU A 6 0.25 27.49 11.59
CA GLU A 6 0.03 26.03 11.51
C GLU A 6 0.45 25.48 10.12
N LEU A 7 0.16 26.23 9.04
CA LEU A 7 0.57 25.85 7.68
C LEU A 7 2.09 25.79 7.54
N TYR A 8 2.78 26.80 8.09
CA TYR A 8 4.24 26.85 7.98
C TYR A 8 4.93 25.82 8.89
N GLN A 9 4.37 25.52 10.06
CA GLN A 9 4.82 24.42 10.91
C GLN A 9 4.63 23.08 10.19
N TRP A 10 3.45 22.85 9.60
CA TRP A 10 3.16 21.64 8.85
C TRP A 10 4.06 21.51 7.60
N ARG A 11 4.28 22.60 6.87
CA ARG A 11 5.24 22.65 5.77
C ARG A 11 6.64 22.25 6.22
N ALA A 12 7.12 22.78 7.35
CA ALA A 12 8.42 22.46 7.89
C ALA A 12 8.52 20.98 8.27
N GLU A 13 7.44 20.40 8.81
CA GLU A 13 7.38 18.97 9.13
C GLU A 13 7.45 18.10 7.86
N ILE A 14 6.70 18.42 6.82
CA ILE A 14 6.77 17.73 5.53
C ILE A 14 8.19 17.83 4.96
N ALA A 15 8.82 19.02 5.01
CA ALA A 15 10.17 19.23 4.48
C ALA A 15 11.25 18.35 5.15
N LYS A 16 11.11 18.03 6.43
CA LYS A 16 12.01 17.12 7.14
C LYS A 16 11.99 15.71 6.55
N HIS A 17 10.79 15.22 6.21
CA HIS A 17 10.60 13.86 5.72
C HIS A 17 10.78 13.73 4.21
N PHE A 18 10.56 14.81 3.46
CA PHE A 18 10.67 14.86 2.00
C PHE A 18 11.71 15.90 1.56
N SER A 19 12.93 15.79 2.07
CA SER A 19 14.03 16.74 1.83
C SER A 19 14.45 16.87 0.35
N HIS A 20 14.10 15.89 -0.48
CA HIS A 20 14.37 15.90 -1.92
C HIS A 20 13.34 16.72 -2.73
N LEU A 21 12.22 17.11 -2.13
CA LEU A 21 11.21 17.91 -2.80
C LEU A 21 11.54 19.40 -2.78
N SER A 22 11.21 20.08 -3.86
CA SER A 22 11.36 21.54 -3.94
C SER A 22 10.38 22.25 -2.99
N GLN A 23 10.74 23.47 -2.57
CA GLN A 23 9.89 24.26 -1.66
C GLN A 23 8.45 24.48 -2.17
N PRO A 24 8.21 24.74 -3.48
CA PRO A 24 6.85 24.81 -4.01
C PRO A 24 6.06 23.49 -3.88
N MET A 25 6.70 22.33 -4.09
CA MET A 25 6.07 21.02 -3.95
C MET A 25 5.71 20.75 -2.49
N VAL A 26 6.62 21.01 -1.55
CA VAL A 26 6.37 20.88 -0.10
C VAL A 26 5.21 21.79 0.33
N MET A 27 5.17 23.03 -0.17
CA MET A 27 4.05 23.93 0.12
C MET A 27 2.72 23.43 -0.47
N GLY A 28 2.73 22.90 -1.70
CA GLY A 28 1.56 22.28 -2.31
C GLY A 28 1.03 21.11 -1.50
N LEU A 29 1.91 20.20 -1.08
CA LEU A 29 1.55 19.08 -0.19
C LEU A 29 1.00 19.56 1.15
N ALA A 30 1.58 20.62 1.74
CA ALA A 30 1.11 21.18 3.00
C ALA A 30 -0.29 21.78 2.87
N LEU A 31 -0.53 22.57 1.81
CA LEU A 31 -1.84 23.14 1.54
C LEU A 31 -2.92 22.06 1.33
N TRP A 32 -2.59 21.02 0.55
CA TRP A 32 -3.53 19.92 0.31
C TRP A 32 -3.81 19.14 1.59
N SER A 33 -2.80 18.59 2.24
CA SER A 33 -2.97 17.68 3.36
C SER A 33 -3.61 18.36 4.58
N LEU A 34 -3.13 19.54 4.95
CA LEU A 34 -3.72 20.29 6.06
C LEU A 34 -5.13 20.80 5.71
N GLY A 35 -5.33 21.26 4.45
CA GLY A 35 -6.62 21.67 3.97
C GLY A 35 -7.67 20.56 4.00
N MET A 36 -7.32 19.35 3.55
CA MET A 36 -8.21 18.17 3.64
C MET A 36 -8.63 17.87 5.08
N ILE A 37 -7.70 17.92 6.02
CA ILE A 37 -7.97 17.67 7.45
C ILE A 37 -8.93 18.72 8.00
N LEU A 38 -8.65 20.00 7.77
CA LEU A 38 -9.41 21.10 8.34
C LEU A 38 -10.80 21.24 7.74
N VAL A 39 -10.92 21.03 6.42
CA VAL A 39 -12.20 21.11 5.68
C VAL A 39 -12.96 19.77 5.74
N ARG A 40 -12.30 18.67 6.15
CA ARG A 40 -12.83 17.29 6.12
C ARG A 40 -13.34 16.89 4.72
N SER A 41 -12.65 17.33 3.68
CA SER A 41 -13.03 17.11 2.28
C SER A 41 -11.80 17.09 1.38
N CYS A 42 -11.83 16.24 0.34
CA CYS A 42 -10.84 16.23 -0.74
C CYS A 42 -11.26 17.16 -1.93
N SER A 43 -12.29 17.97 -1.76
CA SER A 43 -12.76 18.90 -2.80
C SER A 43 -11.79 20.04 -3.01
N LEU A 44 -11.21 20.14 -4.21
CA LEU A 44 -10.35 21.26 -4.60
C LEU A 44 -11.01 22.62 -4.31
N THR A 45 -12.29 22.75 -4.64
CA THR A 45 -13.05 24.00 -4.46
C THR A 45 -13.20 24.34 -2.97
N ALA A 46 -13.55 23.36 -2.13
CA ALA A 46 -13.74 23.60 -0.71
C ALA A 46 -12.39 23.96 -0.02
N ILE A 47 -11.31 23.25 -0.36
CA ILE A 47 -9.96 23.53 0.17
C ILE A 47 -9.48 24.91 -0.30
N ALA A 48 -9.67 25.24 -1.59
CA ALA A 48 -9.28 26.55 -2.13
C ALA A 48 -10.05 27.70 -1.48
N ALA A 49 -11.36 27.56 -1.25
CA ALA A 49 -12.17 28.57 -0.59
C ALA A 49 -11.70 28.79 0.85
N TRP A 50 -11.44 27.72 1.61
CA TRP A 50 -10.96 27.81 2.98
C TRP A 50 -9.61 28.52 3.08
N TRP A 51 -8.63 28.15 2.23
CA TRP A 51 -7.32 28.78 2.20
C TRP A 51 -7.36 30.21 1.67
N SER A 52 -8.24 30.54 0.72
CA SER A 52 -8.45 31.91 0.20
C SER A 52 -8.76 32.87 1.36
N CYS A 53 -9.73 32.53 2.19
CA CYS A 53 -10.08 33.34 3.37
C CYS A 53 -8.94 33.40 4.39
N ARG A 54 -8.27 32.29 4.66
CA ARG A 54 -7.24 32.20 5.72
C ARG A 54 -5.93 32.90 5.36
N LEU A 55 -5.55 32.87 4.07
CA LEU A 55 -4.34 33.49 3.55
C LEU A 55 -4.57 34.91 3.02
N ASP A 56 -5.81 35.35 2.94
CA ASP A 56 -6.23 36.60 2.32
C ASP A 56 -5.67 36.71 0.88
N GLN A 57 -5.92 35.66 0.10
CA GLN A 57 -5.52 35.58 -1.30
C GLN A 57 -6.73 35.30 -2.18
N PRO A 58 -6.74 35.80 -3.46
CA PRO A 58 -7.81 35.49 -4.38
C PRO A 58 -8.04 34.00 -4.53
N PHE A 59 -9.31 33.59 -4.53
CA PHE A 59 -9.72 32.18 -4.64
C PHE A 59 -9.08 31.48 -5.83
N GLN A 60 -9.04 32.12 -7.00
CA GLN A 60 -8.47 31.52 -8.21
C GLN A 60 -6.95 31.30 -8.09
N THR A 61 -6.24 32.20 -7.43
CA THR A 61 -4.79 32.05 -7.17
C THR A 61 -4.50 30.82 -6.30
N VAL A 62 -5.28 30.65 -5.22
CA VAL A 62 -5.12 29.48 -4.34
C VAL A 62 -5.53 28.20 -5.06
N ARG A 63 -6.63 28.24 -5.81
CA ARG A 63 -7.11 27.10 -6.57
C ARG A 63 -6.10 26.63 -7.62
N GLU A 64 -5.48 27.54 -8.38
CA GLU A 64 -4.45 27.18 -9.36
C GLU A 64 -3.19 26.62 -8.68
N ARG A 65 -2.75 27.20 -7.56
CA ARG A 65 -1.62 26.65 -6.77
C ARG A 65 -1.87 25.22 -6.31
N LEU A 66 -3.09 24.91 -5.86
CA LEU A 66 -3.48 23.54 -5.49
C LEU A 66 -3.49 22.62 -6.71
N ARG A 67 -3.99 23.07 -7.86
CA ARG A 67 -4.01 22.29 -9.11
C ARG A 67 -2.59 21.99 -9.61
N ASP A 68 -1.68 22.95 -9.50
CA ASP A 68 -0.29 22.79 -9.94
C ASP A 68 0.46 21.70 -9.16
N THR A 69 -0.01 21.32 -7.97
CA THR A 69 0.61 20.23 -7.20
C THR A 69 0.52 18.89 -7.92
N TYR A 70 -0.55 18.63 -8.69
CA TYR A 70 -0.79 17.34 -9.36
C TYR A 70 -0.82 17.41 -10.89
N ARG A 71 -0.57 18.59 -11.48
CA ARG A 71 -0.46 18.73 -12.93
C ARG A 71 0.89 18.23 -13.43
N ASP A 72 0.88 17.70 -14.64
CA ASP A 72 2.09 17.37 -15.39
C ASP A 72 2.91 18.66 -15.65
N ALA A 73 4.22 18.50 -15.81
CA ALA A 73 5.11 19.65 -15.96
C ALA A 73 4.73 20.55 -17.15
N GLU A 74 4.33 19.96 -18.28
CA GLU A 74 3.95 20.68 -19.50
C GLU A 74 2.67 21.52 -19.34
N ALA A 75 1.79 21.13 -18.42
CA ALA A 75 0.53 21.80 -18.13
C ALA A 75 0.66 22.97 -17.15
N LYS A 76 1.87 23.24 -16.65
CA LYS A 76 2.15 24.33 -15.71
C LYS A 76 2.62 25.58 -16.43
N ALA A 77 2.30 26.76 -15.84
CA ALA A 77 2.85 28.02 -16.29
C ALA A 77 4.26 28.29 -15.72
N GLY A 78 5.07 29.05 -16.42
CA GLY A 78 6.40 29.48 -15.96
C GLY A 78 7.57 28.69 -16.53
N ALA A 79 8.81 29.14 -16.23
CA ALA A 79 10.04 28.58 -16.78
C ALA A 79 10.53 27.31 -16.01
N HIS A 80 10.27 27.22 -14.71
CA HIS A 80 10.72 26.12 -13.85
C HIS A 80 9.57 25.14 -13.57
N ARG A 81 9.24 24.37 -14.60
CA ARG A 81 8.13 23.40 -14.55
C ARG A 81 8.65 22.09 -14.00
N THR A 82 8.20 21.71 -12.82
CA THR A 82 8.55 20.44 -12.20
C THR A 82 7.29 19.67 -11.83
N GLU A 83 7.34 18.37 -11.99
CA GLU A 83 6.27 17.44 -11.61
C GLU A 83 6.59 16.77 -10.28
N LEU A 84 5.56 16.46 -9.50
CA LEU A 84 5.72 15.69 -8.27
C LEU A 84 5.92 14.21 -8.63
N ASP A 85 7.16 13.72 -8.52
CA ASP A 85 7.41 12.29 -8.61
C ASP A 85 6.96 11.58 -7.33
N LEU A 86 5.75 11.03 -7.37
CA LEU A 86 5.18 10.27 -6.25
C LEU A 86 6.04 9.05 -5.87
N ARG A 87 6.77 8.47 -6.83
CA ARG A 87 7.59 7.28 -6.55
C ARG A 87 8.74 7.60 -5.62
N SER A 88 9.34 8.79 -5.77
CA SER A 88 10.38 9.27 -4.87
C SER A 88 9.90 9.53 -3.44
N CYS A 89 8.58 9.69 -3.26
CA CYS A 89 7.97 9.97 -1.95
C CYS A 89 7.65 8.70 -1.15
N TRP A 90 7.52 7.52 -1.75
CA TRP A 90 7.00 6.34 -1.05
C TRP A 90 7.92 5.81 0.06
N ALA A 91 9.22 5.70 -0.19
CA ALA A 91 10.16 5.26 0.83
C ALA A 91 10.27 6.27 1.99
N PRO A 92 10.43 7.60 1.75
CA PRO A 92 10.34 8.62 2.80
C PRO A 92 9.00 8.59 3.57
N TRP A 93 7.88 8.38 2.88
CA TRP A 93 6.57 8.27 3.52
C TRP A 93 6.50 7.08 4.47
N LEU A 94 6.96 5.89 4.03
CA LEU A 94 7.02 4.73 4.91
C LEU A 94 7.95 4.99 6.10
N ALA A 95 9.13 5.59 5.87
CA ALA A 95 10.04 5.94 6.95
C ALA A 95 9.40 6.88 7.97
N TRP A 96 8.60 7.85 7.53
CA TRP A 96 7.84 8.72 8.42
C TRP A 96 6.79 7.96 9.23
N VAL A 97 6.02 7.09 8.59
CA VAL A 97 5.05 6.21 9.29
C VAL A 97 5.75 5.38 10.37
N LEU A 98 6.93 4.82 10.05
CA LEU A 98 7.69 3.98 10.97
C LEU A 98 8.40 4.76 12.09
N ALA A 99 8.69 6.05 11.91
CA ALA A 99 9.30 6.88 12.94
C ALA A 99 8.43 7.02 14.20
N GLY A 100 7.10 6.93 14.06
CA GLY A 100 6.15 6.88 15.18
C GLY A 100 5.75 5.47 15.61
N TRP A 101 6.41 4.43 15.07
CA TRP A 101 6.01 3.04 15.33
C TRP A 101 6.60 2.50 16.62
N SER A 102 5.77 1.89 17.46
CA SER A 102 6.23 1.20 18.66
C SER A 102 6.41 -0.30 18.37
N GLY A 103 7.61 -0.81 18.63
CA GLY A 103 7.96 -2.23 18.41
C GLY A 103 8.62 -2.51 17.07
N THR A 104 8.86 -3.79 16.80
CA THR A 104 9.62 -4.30 15.64
C THR A 104 8.80 -5.25 14.76
N GLN A 105 7.47 -5.20 14.88
CA GLN A 105 6.55 -6.02 14.10
C GLN A 105 5.67 -5.13 13.24
N LEU A 106 5.58 -5.44 11.97
CA LEU A 106 4.82 -4.68 10.99
C LEU A 106 3.88 -5.60 10.21
N ALA A 107 2.61 -5.26 10.16
CA ALA A 107 1.65 -5.92 9.27
C ALA A 107 1.35 -5.03 8.06
N VAL A 108 1.49 -5.61 6.87
CA VAL A 108 1.29 -4.94 5.59
C VAL A 108 0.22 -5.69 4.81
N ALA A 109 -0.76 -5.00 4.27
CA ALA A 109 -1.82 -5.58 3.46
C ALA A 109 -1.67 -5.15 1.99
N LEU A 110 -1.82 -6.12 1.08
CA LEU A 110 -1.95 -5.90 -0.36
C LEU A 110 -3.42 -6.00 -0.74
N ASP A 111 -3.93 -4.97 -1.39
CA ASP A 111 -5.31 -4.92 -1.85
C ASP A 111 -5.42 -4.35 -3.26
N ALA A 112 -6.39 -4.87 -4.02
CA ALA A 112 -6.75 -4.38 -5.34
C ALA A 112 -8.23 -4.00 -5.34
N THR A 113 -8.52 -2.71 -5.44
CA THR A 113 -9.88 -2.20 -5.42
C THR A 113 -10.22 -1.44 -6.69
N THR A 114 -11.49 -1.45 -7.07
CA THR A 114 -11.98 -0.70 -8.23
C THR A 114 -12.39 0.71 -7.83
N LEU A 115 -12.00 1.69 -8.65
CA LEU A 115 -12.45 3.07 -8.55
C LEU A 115 -13.47 3.33 -9.66
N GLY A 116 -14.74 3.04 -9.37
CA GLY A 116 -15.79 2.98 -10.36
C GLY A 116 -15.50 1.91 -11.42
N GLN A 117 -15.93 2.15 -12.67
CA GLN A 117 -15.68 1.24 -13.81
C GLN A 117 -14.43 1.62 -14.62
N ARG A 118 -13.72 2.68 -14.24
CA ARG A 118 -12.65 3.27 -15.06
C ARG A 118 -11.25 2.88 -14.62
N PHE A 119 -11.06 2.66 -13.33
CA PHE A 119 -9.73 2.44 -12.76
C PHE A 119 -9.71 1.28 -11.75
N VAL A 120 -8.54 0.70 -11.61
CA VAL A 120 -8.18 -0.23 -10.55
C VAL A 120 -7.04 0.39 -9.76
N LEU A 121 -7.16 0.41 -8.45
CA LEU A 121 -6.12 0.82 -7.53
C LEU A 121 -5.46 -0.42 -6.94
N LEU A 122 -4.17 -0.60 -7.21
CA LEU A 122 -3.32 -1.53 -6.48
C LEU A 122 -2.70 -0.75 -5.31
N VAL A 123 -2.85 -1.24 -4.09
CA VAL A 123 -2.37 -0.54 -2.90
C VAL A 123 -1.68 -1.48 -1.94
N ILE A 124 -0.59 -1.03 -1.36
CA ILE A 124 0.08 -1.66 -0.22
C ILE A 124 -0.09 -0.71 0.97
N SER A 125 -0.63 -1.22 2.06
CA SER A 125 -0.95 -0.43 3.26
C SER A 125 -0.32 -1.04 4.49
N VAL A 126 0.13 -0.22 5.41
CA VAL A 126 0.49 -0.62 6.78
C VAL A 126 -0.78 -0.70 7.61
N LEU A 127 -0.96 -1.78 8.35
CA LEU A 127 -2.08 -1.94 9.28
C LEU A 127 -1.72 -1.35 10.64
N TYR A 128 -2.45 -0.33 11.07
CA TYR A 128 -2.21 0.37 12.32
C TYR A 128 -3.52 0.64 13.06
N ARG A 129 -3.69 0.08 14.25
CA ARG A 129 -4.85 0.31 15.15
C ARG A 129 -6.21 0.19 14.45
N GLY A 130 -6.38 -0.83 13.62
CA GLY A 130 -7.62 -1.08 12.89
C GLY A 130 -7.79 -0.27 11.60
N CYS A 131 -6.83 0.57 11.25
CA CYS A 131 -6.79 1.32 9.99
C CYS A 131 -5.73 0.77 9.04
N ALA A 132 -5.96 0.92 7.73
CA ALA A 132 -4.98 0.66 6.70
C ALA A 132 -4.41 2.00 6.19
N VAL A 133 -3.12 2.26 6.45
CA VAL A 133 -2.42 3.45 5.99
C VAL A 133 -1.73 3.15 4.66
N PRO A 134 -2.20 3.70 3.53
CA PRO A 134 -1.57 3.47 2.23
C PRO A 134 -0.12 3.99 2.23
N ILE A 135 0.82 3.14 1.82
CA ILE A 135 2.25 3.49 1.76
C ILE A 135 2.79 3.53 0.34
N VAL A 136 2.23 2.72 -0.54
CA VAL A 136 2.56 2.75 -1.97
C VAL A 136 1.35 2.26 -2.77
N TRP A 137 1.10 2.87 -3.92
CA TRP A 137 -0.04 2.51 -4.76
C TRP A 137 0.22 2.75 -6.24
N LYS A 138 -0.62 2.15 -7.08
CA LYS A 138 -0.67 2.40 -8.51
C LYS A 138 -2.10 2.38 -9.02
N VAL A 139 -2.47 3.39 -9.77
CA VAL A 139 -3.75 3.44 -10.48
C VAL A 139 -3.55 2.87 -11.89
N LEU A 140 -4.42 1.96 -12.28
CA LEU A 140 -4.41 1.33 -13.61
C LEU A 140 -5.76 1.53 -14.29
N PRO A 141 -5.83 1.64 -15.62
CA PRO A 141 -7.10 1.59 -16.33
C PRO A 141 -7.81 0.26 -16.10
N ALA A 142 -9.13 0.28 -15.81
CA ALA A 142 -9.91 -0.95 -15.59
C ALA A 142 -10.01 -1.83 -16.85
N THR A 143 -9.84 -1.23 -18.03
CA THR A 143 -9.84 -1.92 -19.33
C THR A 143 -8.54 -2.68 -19.64
N ARG A 144 -7.52 -2.57 -18.78
CA ARG A 144 -6.23 -3.20 -18.98
C ARG A 144 -6.33 -4.72 -18.85
N LYS A 145 -6.13 -5.42 -19.96
CA LYS A 145 -6.16 -6.89 -20.04
C LYS A 145 -4.87 -7.59 -19.62
N HIS A 146 -3.83 -6.85 -19.24
CA HIS A 146 -2.54 -7.43 -18.83
C HIS A 146 -2.53 -7.86 -17.37
N PRO A 147 -1.80 -8.94 -17.04
CA PRO A 147 -1.69 -9.37 -15.63
C PRO A 147 -1.02 -8.30 -14.75
N TRP A 148 -1.49 -8.17 -13.54
CA TRP A 148 -0.98 -7.17 -12.59
C TRP A 148 0.33 -7.58 -11.89
N LYS A 149 0.82 -8.78 -12.18
CA LYS A 149 2.08 -9.29 -11.59
C LYS A 149 3.26 -8.31 -11.71
N PRO A 150 3.58 -7.73 -12.90
CA PRO A 150 4.67 -6.78 -13.02
C PRO A 150 4.49 -5.54 -12.14
N GLU A 151 3.25 -5.08 -11.99
CA GLU A 151 2.93 -3.90 -11.20
C GLU A 151 3.13 -4.17 -9.70
N TRP A 152 2.64 -5.31 -9.20
CA TRP A 152 2.85 -5.72 -7.82
C TRP A 152 4.33 -5.90 -7.49
N LEU A 153 5.10 -6.51 -8.39
CA LEU A 153 6.55 -6.67 -8.22
C LEU A 153 7.26 -5.31 -8.16
N ALA A 154 6.84 -4.35 -8.99
CA ALA A 154 7.38 -2.99 -8.97
C ALA A 154 7.07 -2.27 -7.65
N LEU A 155 5.82 -2.37 -7.15
CA LEU A 155 5.41 -1.78 -5.87
C LEU A 155 6.18 -2.38 -4.69
N LEU A 156 6.29 -3.72 -4.63
CA LEU A 156 7.06 -4.40 -3.59
C LEU A 156 8.55 -4.03 -3.64
N LYS A 157 9.14 -3.95 -4.84
CA LYS A 157 10.54 -3.54 -5.02
C LYS A 157 10.83 -2.15 -4.46
N THR A 158 9.88 -1.23 -4.57
CA THR A 158 10.01 0.14 -4.05
C THR A 158 10.17 0.18 -2.53
N LEU A 159 9.62 -0.80 -1.82
CA LEU A 159 9.68 -0.90 -0.37
C LEU A 159 10.94 -1.63 0.14
N ARG A 160 11.77 -2.13 -0.78
CA ARG A 160 12.99 -2.85 -0.42
C ARG A 160 13.95 -1.91 0.35
N GLY A 161 14.37 -2.36 1.54
CA GLY A 161 15.28 -1.60 2.40
C GLY A 161 14.62 -0.44 3.17
N SER A 162 13.29 -0.21 3.00
CA SER A 162 12.58 0.86 3.72
C SER A 162 12.15 0.44 5.13
N VAL A 163 12.22 -0.84 5.45
CA VAL A 163 11.94 -1.37 6.80
C VAL A 163 13.25 -1.93 7.37
N PRO A 164 13.58 -1.66 8.64
CA PRO A 164 14.79 -2.20 9.25
C PRO A 164 14.85 -3.74 9.15
N PRO A 165 16.00 -4.33 8.83
CA PRO A 165 16.12 -5.79 8.59
C PRO A 165 15.85 -6.64 9.84
N THR A 166 15.93 -6.04 11.03
CA THR A 166 15.62 -6.69 12.32
C THR A 166 14.12 -6.78 12.60
N TRP A 167 13.28 -6.15 11.79
CA TRP A 167 11.83 -6.16 12.00
C TRP A 167 11.18 -7.39 11.36
N THR A 168 10.16 -7.91 12.04
CA THR A 168 9.30 -8.96 11.49
C THR A 168 8.17 -8.31 10.69
N VAL A 169 8.18 -8.49 9.38
CA VAL A 169 7.13 -7.96 8.49
C VAL A 169 6.22 -9.09 8.03
N LEU A 170 4.94 -9.00 8.36
CA LEU A 170 3.91 -9.91 7.90
C LEU A 170 3.14 -9.27 6.73
N VAL A 171 3.13 -9.92 5.58
CA VAL A 171 2.44 -9.42 4.38
C VAL A 171 1.17 -10.22 4.13
N LEU A 172 0.04 -9.55 4.22
CA LEU A 172 -1.29 -10.12 4.03
C LEU A 172 -1.79 -9.86 2.62
N ALA A 173 -2.38 -10.86 1.99
CA ALA A 173 -3.11 -10.68 0.74
C ALA A 173 -4.34 -11.57 0.69
N ASP A 174 -5.40 -11.07 0.05
CA ASP A 174 -6.63 -11.82 -0.14
C ASP A 174 -6.47 -12.93 -1.19
N ARG A 175 -7.45 -13.84 -1.21
CA ARG A 175 -7.49 -15.00 -2.12
C ARG A 175 -7.46 -14.63 -3.62
N GLY A 176 -7.76 -13.40 -3.97
CA GLY A 176 -7.60 -12.90 -5.35
C GLY A 176 -6.14 -12.71 -5.78
N LEU A 177 -5.23 -12.59 -4.80
CA LEU A 177 -3.82 -12.32 -5.03
C LEU A 177 -2.89 -13.50 -4.67
N TYR A 178 -3.43 -14.64 -4.21
CA TYR A 178 -2.56 -15.76 -3.88
C TYR A 178 -1.89 -16.32 -5.15
N ALA A 179 -0.57 -16.31 -5.16
CA ALA A 179 0.21 -16.85 -6.26
C ALA A 179 1.64 -17.18 -5.78
N LYS A 180 2.26 -18.20 -6.42
CA LYS A 180 3.64 -18.59 -6.11
C LYS A 180 4.61 -17.41 -6.26
N TRP A 181 4.50 -16.67 -7.35
CA TRP A 181 5.37 -15.51 -7.61
C TRP A 181 5.26 -14.44 -6.54
N LEU A 182 4.06 -14.21 -5.97
CA LEU A 182 3.87 -13.23 -4.89
C LEU A 182 4.51 -13.72 -3.59
N PHE A 183 4.30 -14.99 -3.27
CA PHE A 183 4.93 -15.62 -2.11
C PHE A 183 6.47 -15.49 -2.17
N GLU A 184 7.07 -15.85 -3.31
CA GLU A 184 8.51 -15.74 -3.54
C GLU A 184 9.01 -14.29 -3.51
N ALA A 185 8.26 -13.35 -4.08
CA ALA A 185 8.62 -11.94 -4.06
C ALA A 185 8.62 -11.34 -2.65
N ILE A 186 7.66 -11.73 -1.80
CA ILE A 186 7.60 -11.30 -0.40
C ILE A 186 8.79 -11.89 0.39
N GLN A 187 9.08 -13.17 0.20
CA GLN A 187 10.24 -13.81 0.84
C GLN A 187 11.58 -13.21 0.39
N ALA A 188 11.71 -12.81 -0.87
CA ALA A 188 12.90 -12.14 -1.39
C ALA A 188 13.17 -10.76 -0.75
N LEU A 189 12.17 -10.16 -0.08
CA LEU A 189 12.34 -8.97 0.76
C LEU A 189 12.76 -9.30 2.20
N GLY A 190 12.84 -10.58 2.57
CA GLY A 190 13.03 -11.03 3.95
C GLY A 190 11.74 -10.98 4.78
N TRP A 191 10.58 -10.86 4.15
CA TRP A 191 9.28 -10.69 4.79
C TRP A 191 8.48 -12.01 4.80
N HIS A 192 7.44 -12.08 5.63
CA HIS A 192 6.64 -13.29 5.86
C HIS A 192 5.29 -13.18 5.16
N PRO A 193 5.03 -13.98 4.10
CA PRO A 193 3.74 -13.98 3.42
C PRO A 193 2.66 -14.69 4.25
N LEU A 194 1.50 -14.06 4.40
CA LEU A 194 0.26 -14.61 4.93
C LEU A 194 -0.83 -14.46 3.87
N LEU A 195 -0.88 -15.38 2.93
CA LEU A 195 -1.79 -15.32 1.79
C LEU A 195 -3.04 -16.14 2.06
N ARG A 196 -4.21 -15.52 1.90
CA ARG A 196 -5.47 -16.22 1.91
C ARG A 196 -5.61 -17.02 0.60
N VAL A 197 -5.91 -18.32 0.70
CA VAL A 197 -6.00 -19.21 -0.45
C VAL A 197 -7.42 -19.74 -0.66
N ASN A 198 -7.72 -20.19 -1.87
CA ASN A 198 -8.98 -20.86 -2.17
C ASN A 198 -8.99 -22.28 -1.60
N ALA A 199 -10.18 -22.74 -1.17
CA ALA A 199 -10.37 -24.08 -0.59
C ALA A 199 -10.05 -25.24 -1.55
N GLY A 200 -10.08 -25.01 -2.86
CA GLY A 200 -9.78 -26.03 -3.88
C GLY A 200 -8.30 -26.40 -4.03
N GLY A 201 -7.41 -25.83 -3.20
CA GLY A 201 -6.00 -26.20 -3.20
C GLY A 201 -5.72 -27.53 -2.53
N THR A 202 -4.49 -28.04 -2.71
CA THR A 202 -3.98 -29.25 -2.05
C THR A 202 -2.78 -28.93 -1.17
N PHE A 203 -2.58 -29.74 -0.14
CA PHE A 203 -1.43 -29.67 0.74
C PHE A 203 -0.82 -31.05 0.97
N ARG A 204 0.51 -31.13 0.98
CA ARG A 204 1.27 -32.31 1.34
C ARG A 204 2.13 -31.97 2.57
N PRO A 205 1.86 -32.55 3.73
CA PRO A 205 2.71 -32.38 4.92
C PRO A 205 4.16 -32.80 4.67
N ALA A 206 5.08 -32.21 5.39
CA ALA A 206 6.48 -32.63 5.38
C ALA A 206 6.60 -34.10 5.81
N GLY A 207 7.38 -34.89 5.08
CA GLY A 207 7.52 -36.32 5.34
C GLY A 207 6.41 -37.21 4.79
N TRP A 208 5.34 -36.67 4.22
CA TRP A 208 4.24 -37.44 3.64
C TRP A 208 4.41 -37.60 2.13
N HIS A 209 3.99 -38.75 1.59
CA HIS A 209 4.02 -39.01 0.15
C HIS A 209 2.76 -38.49 -0.59
N HIS A 210 1.61 -38.50 0.09
CA HIS A 210 0.33 -38.15 -0.51
C HIS A 210 -0.07 -36.69 -0.26
N ARG A 211 -0.87 -36.16 -1.16
CA ARG A 211 -1.46 -34.82 -1.12
C ARG A 211 -2.93 -34.95 -0.78
N TYR A 212 -3.41 -34.03 0.02
CA TYR A 212 -4.80 -33.98 0.43
C TYR A 212 -5.40 -32.62 0.09
N PRO A 213 -6.69 -32.54 -0.26
CA PRO A 213 -7.41 -31.27 -0.39
C PRO A 213 -7.28 -30.46 0.90
N LEU A 214 -7.29 -29.14 0.80
CA LEU A 214 -7.25 -28.27 1.98
C LEU A 214 -8.45 -28.50 2.91
N THR A 215 -9.61 -28.85 2.35
CA THR A 215 -10.82 -29.23 3.10
C THR A 215 -10.65 -30.47 3.96
N HIS A 216 -9.70 -31.37 3.65
CA HIS A 216 -9.39 -32.53 4.48
C HIS A 216 -8.85 -32.13 5.85
N TRP A 217 -8.11 -31.03 5.92
CA TRP A 217 -7.49 -30.52 7.14
C TRP A 217 -8.44 -29.67 8.00
N THR A 218 -9.51 -29.18 7.41
CA THR A 218 -10.53 -28.35 8.08
C THR A 218 -11.92 -28.81 7.66
N PRO A 219 -12.36 -30.01 8.10
CA PRO A 219 -13.61 -30.60 7.62
C PRO A 219 -14.87 -29.88 8.09
N THR A 220 -14.80 -29.17 9.20
CA THR A 220 -15.93 -28.45 9.78
C THR A 220 -15.66 -26.97 9.96
N VAL A 221 -16.72 -26.15 9.91
CA VAL A 221 -16.63 -24.70 10.18
C VAL A 221 -16.05 -24.46 11.57
N GLY A 222 -15.04 -23.59 11.67
CA GLY A 222 -14.34 -23.28 12.91
C GLY A 222 -13.17 -24.21 13.24
N SER A 223 -12.99 -25.32 12.50
CA SER A 223 -11.79 -26.17 12.66
C SER A 223 -10.54 -25.39 12.23
N ARG A 224 -9.45 -25.65 12.95
CA ARG A 224 -8.14 -25.05 12.67
C ARG A 224 -7.12 -26.15 12.53
N TRP A 225 -6.25 -26.02 11.56
CA TRP A 225 -5.12 -26.90 11.35
C TRP A 225 -3.86 -26.10 11.04
N GLN A 226 -2.73 -26.57 11.52
CA GLN A 226 -1.43 -25.99 11.25
C GLN A 226 -0.42 -27.09 10.97
N GLY A 227 0.40 -26.93 9.93
CA GLY A 227 1.44 -27.90 9.60
C GLY A 227 2.42 -27.35 8.59
N ARG A 228 3.58 -28.02 8.51
CA ARG A 228 4.65 -27.74 7.53
C ARG A 228 4.50 -28.66 6.33
N GLY A 229 4.79 -28.14 5.13
CA GLY A 229 4.75 -28.98 3.94
C GLY A 229 4.71 -28.16 2.64
N THR A 230 4.20 -28.78 1.59
CA THR A 230 4.11 -28.19 0.26
C THR A 230 2.65 -27.93 -0.09
N ALA A 231 2.32 -26.65 -0.31
CA ALA A 231 0.98 -26.24 -0.76
C ALA A 231 0.92 -26.19 -2.30
N PHE A 232 -0.29 -26.37 -2.87
CA PHE A 232 -0.60 -26.27 -4.30
C PHE A 232 0.29 -27.09 -5.21
N ALA A 233 0.67 -28.25 -4.76
CA ALA A 233 1.55 -29.14 -5.48
C ALA A 233 0.87 -29.77 -6.70
N GLY A 234 0.60 -29.01 -7.75
CA GLY A 234 0.38 -29.48 -9.12
C GLY A 234 1.69 -29.54 -9.90
N LYS A 235 1.75 -30.29 -11.01
CA LYS A 235 3.00 -30.55 -11.76
C LYS A 235 3.82 -29.31 -12.18
N LYS A 236 3.24 -28.09 -12.15
CA LYS A 236 3.92 -26.82 -12.51
C LYS A 236 3.87 -25.71 -11.44
N THR A 237 3.19 -25.92 -10.32
CA THR A 237 2.89 -24.88 -9.34
C THR A 237 3.20 -25.23 -7.90
N ALA A 238 3.98 -26.29 -7.66
CA ALA A 238 4.37 -26.69 -6.33
C ALA A 238 5.14 -25.58 -5.60
N TRP A 239 4.65 -25.20 -4.44
CA TRP A 239 5.32 -24.26 -3.55
C TRP A 239 6.14 -25.04 -2.53
N THR A 240 7.41 -25.20 -2.82
CA THR A 240 8.39 -25.65 -1.85
C THR A 240 9.00 -24.43 -1.18
N ALA A 241 8.75 -24.22 0.09
CA ALA A 241 9.48 -23.23 0.86
C ALA A 241 10.78 -23.87 1.38
N PRO A 242 11.95 -23.37 0.99
CA PRO A 242 13.15 -23.64 1.75
C PRO A 242 13.08 -22.87 3.08
N CYS A 243 13.21 -23.57 4.19
CA CYS A 243 13.55 -23.07 5.53
C CYS A 243 12.52 -22.36 6.42
N TRP A 244 11.31 -22.06 6.01
CA TRP A 244 10.26 -21.60 6.95
C TRP A 244 9.06 -22.55 6.89
N PRO A 245 8.44 -22.87 8.04
CA PRO A 245 7.21 -23.66 8.01
C PRO A 245 6.17 -22.84 7.24
N ILE A 246 5.70 -23.37 6.12
CA ILE A 246 4.42 -22.92 5.61
C ILE A 246 3.41 -23.39 6.64
N GLY A 247 3.06 -22.51 7.59
CA GLY A 247 1.91 -22.70 8.42
C GLY A 247 0.70 -22.49 7.53
N VAL A 248 0.08 -23.54 7.05
CA VAL A 248 -1.28 -23.42 6.52
C VAL A 248 -2.20 -23.43 7.71
N GLN A 249 -2.60 -22.25 8.15
CA GLN A 249 -3.71 -22.12 9.06
C GLN A 249 -4.98 -22.09 8.20
N ALA A 250 -5.66 -23.20 8.07
CA ALA A 250 -6.94 -23.26 7.42
C ALA A 250 -8.02 -22.98 8.48
N ILE A 251 -8.80 -21.94 8.28
CA ILE A 251 -10.01 -21.63 9.04
C ILE A 251 -11.18 -21.81 8.10
N ALA A 252 -12.04 -22.78 8.36
CA ALA A 252 -13.30 -22.92 7.64
C ALA A 252 -14.24 -21.80 8.13
N SER A 253 -14.51 -20.81 7.30
CA SER A 253 -15.53 -19.79 7.54
C SER A 253 -16.82 -20.14 6.81
N ARG A 254 -17.99 -19.83 7.40
CA ARG A 254 -19.24 -19.84 6.64
C ARG A 254 -19.09 -18.85 5.49
N GLY A 255 -19.28 -19.31 4.27
CA GLY A 255 -19.44 -18.41 3.14
C GLY A 255 -20.68 -17.55 3.40
N CYS A 256 -20.53 -16.23 3.37
CA CYS A 256 -21.67 -15.36 3.16
C CYS A 256 -22.16 -15.65 1.75
N SER A 257 -23.30 -16.30 1.65
CA SER A 257 -24.15 -16.41 0.47
C SER A 257 -24.82 -15.08 0.20
#